data_21c06e331e3eec7ad7c5fa9695de12cd
#
_entry.id   21c06e331e3eec7ad7c5fa9695de12cd
#
_cell.length_a   1.000
_cell.length_b   1.000
_cell.length_c   1.000
_cell.angle_alpha   90.00
_cell.angle_beta   90.00
_cell.angle_gamma   90.00
#
_symmetry.space_group_name_H-M   'P 1'
#
loop_
_entity.id
_entity.type
_entity.pdbx_description
1 polymer ?
#
loop_
_entity_poly.entity_id
_entity_poly.type
_entity_poly.pdbx_seq_one_letter_code
_entity_poly.pdbx_strand_id
1 'polypeptide(L)'
;MKTVCVKCYKKYVFWTIIITIVLVGFIGIFYEQYGQEPYISKYQTQGNDEYIEVNNEIKFLEDGTPYLVHPDNILSGGPPKDGIPSIDNPKYVSIQDADEWIADNELVLALKFNDEIRIYPHQIMVWHEIVNEEINSTPIAITYCPLCGSGIAYVREVDMDGVKKETEFGTSGKLFNSNLVMYDRLTDTHWSQINGEAILGELTGQKLEKLTLHTVVWSEWIAENPEGLVLSQETEFDREYGVDPYGSYYSDERLFFPIENTNDFLHPKDVIFGIHIDDEYQAYREESLERGIVYNDIVGGIELSIERLNSGEVIILNTQTQEQIAYERDFWFSWYAFNPTTTIYGVEGR
;
A
#
# COMPACT_ATOMS: atom_id res chain seq x y z
N MET A 1 0.11 6.39 -56.43
CA MET A 1 0.35 7.59 -55.63
C MET A 1 -0.87 7.81 -54.72
N LYS A 2 -0.75 7.48 -53.43
CA LYS A 2 -1.85 7.68 -52.45
C LYS A 2 -1.70 9.08 -51.87
N THR A 3 -2.66 9.95 -52.17
CA THR A 3 -2.71 11.32 -51.65
C THR A 3 -3.06 11.30 -50.19
N VAL A 4 -2.09 11.61 -49.31
CA VAL A 4 -2.30 11.71 -47.87
C VAL A 4 -3.12 12.96 -47.58
N CYS A 5 -4.23 12.82 -46.86
CA CYS A 5 -5.13 13.90 -46.52
C CYS A 5 -4.50 14.86 -45.49
N VAL A 6 -3.89 15.93 -45.97
CA VAL A 6 -3.22 16.96 -45.15
C VAL A 6 -4.15 17.62 -44.11
N LYS A 7 -5.47 17.58 -44.33
CA LYS A 7 -6.48 18.13 -43.40
C LYS A 7 -6.68 17.26 -42.15
N CYS A 8 -6.52 15.93 -42.29
CA CYS A 8 -6.61 15.02 -41.16
C CYS A 8 -5.38 15.12 -40.26
N TYR A 9 -4.19 15.24 -40.83
CA TYR A 9 -2.94 15.39 -40.07
C TYR A 9 -2.90 16.66 -39.21
N LYS A 10 -3.41 17.82 -39.76
CA LYS A 10 -3.49 19.05 -38.96
C LYS A 10 -4.46 18.98 -37.80
N LYS A 11 -5.52 18.16 -37.90
CA LYS A 11 -6.48 17.98 -36.80
C LYS A 11 -5.89 17.11 -35.68
N TYR A 12 -5.15 16.05 -36.01
CA TYR A 12 -4.45 15.21 -35.04
C TYR A 12 -3.34 15.96 -34.32
N VAL A 13 -2.49 16.70 -35.03
CA VAL A 13 -1.44 17.53 -34.43
C VAL A 13 -2.01 18.62 -33.53
N PHE A 14 -3.14 19.19 -33.87
CA PHE A 14 -3.78 20.21 -33.04
C PHE A 14 -4.35 19.63 -31.72
N TRP A 15 -4.94 18.45 -31.78
CA TRP A 15 -5.45 17.77 -30.57
C TRP A 15 -4.32 17.21 -29.68
N THR A 16 -3.27 16.69 -30.26
CA THR A 16 -2.07 16.26 -29.46
C THR A 16 -1.41 17.45 -28.77
N ILE A 17 -1.29 18.61 -29.43
CA ILE A 17 -0.73 19.82 -28.80
C ILE A 17 -1.64 20.34 -27.69
N ILE A 18 -2.98 20.29 -27.83
CA ILE A 18 -3.89 20.70 -26.75
C ILE A 18 -3.81 19.74 -25.56
N ILE A 19 -3.76 18.43 -25.79
CA ILE A 19 -3.62 17.43 -24.71
C ILE A 19 -2.27 17.59 -24.00
N THR A 20 -1.18 17.84 -24.72
CA THR A 20 0.13 18.09 -24.11
C THR A 20 0.14 19.41 -23.32
N ILE A 21 -0.52 20.46 -23.79
CA ILE A 21 -0.62 21.74 -23.07
C ILE A 21 -1.50 21.59 -21.81
N VAL A 22 -2.56 20.80 -21.87
CA VAL A 22 -3.41 20.53 -20.70
C VAL A 22 -2.67 19.68 -19.67
N LEU A 23 -1.93 18.64 -20.10
CA LEU A 23 -1.09 17.84 -19.22
C LEU A 23 0.08 18.64 -18.59
N VAL A 24 0.77 19.45 -19.39
CA VAL A 24 1.82 20.35 -18.90
C VAL A 24 1.24 21.45 -18.01
N GLY A 25 0.02 21.94 -18.30
CA GLY A 25 -0.72 22.89 -17.48
C GLY A 25 -1.15 22.26 -16.13
N PHE A 26 -1.60 21.00 -16.11
CA PHE A 26 -1.94 20.29 -14.88
C PHE A 26 -0.69 19.97 -14.05
N ILE A 27 0.41 19.54 -14.68
CA ILE A 27 1.70 19.35 -14.02
C ILE A 27 2.25 20.70 -13.53
N GLY A 28 2.11 21.77 -14.31
CA GLY A 28 2.53 23.12 -13.92
C GLY A 28 1.71 23.68 -12.75
N ILE A 29 0.40 23.47 -12.73
CA ILE A 29 -0.47 23.89 -11.61
C ILE A 29 -0.19 23.05 -10.38
N PHE A 30 0.09 21.74 -10.52
CA PHE A 30 0.54 20.88 -9.44
C PHE A 30 1.91 21.34 -8.90
N TYR A 31 2.85 21.73 -9.79
CA TYR A 31 4.16 22.27 -9.40
C TYR A 31 4.07 23.67 -8.77
N GLU A 32 3.19 24.56 -9.23
CA GLU A 32 3.02 25.89 -8.61
C GLU A 32 2.24 25.84 -7.29
N GLN A 33 1.30 24.90 -7.13
CA GLN A 33 0.52 24.78 -5.91
C GLN A 33 1.24 23.97 -4.82
N TYR A 34 2.19 23.07 -5.20
CA TYR A 34 2.95 22.21 -4.28
C TYR A 34 4.47 22.35 -4.42
N GLY A 35 4.95 23.16 -5.39
CA GLY A 35 6.37 23.44 -5.67
C GLY A 35 6.97 24.53 -4.80
N GLN A 36 6.40 24.80 -3.64
CA GLN A 36 7.05 25.62 -2.63
C GLN A 36 8.03 24.76 -1.86
N GLU A 37 9.31 25.20 -1.83
CA GLU A 37 10.45 24.78 -1.00
C GLU A 37 10.35 23.37 -0.40
N PRO A 38 11.37 22.53 -0.42
CA PRO A 38 11.29 21.22 0.21
C PRO A 38 10.67 21.41 1.58
N TYR A 39 9.52 20.75 1.83
CA TYR A 39 8.90 20.72 3.14
C TYR A 39 9.86 20.01 4.09
N ILE A 40 10.89 20.73 4.47
CA ILE A 40 11.70 20.41 5.64
C ILE A 40 10.72 20.61 6.77
N SER A 41 10.25 19.51 7.32
CA SER A 41 9.39 19.43 8.46
C SER A 41 9.73 20.56 9.43
N LYS A 42 8.79 21.47 9.67
CA LYS A 42 8.88 22.47 10.76
C LYS A 42 8.86 21.80 12.14
N TYR A 43 8.71 20.52 12.16
CA TYR A 43 8.81 19.67 13.33
C TYR A 43 10.23 19.08 13.39
N GLN A 44 11.26 19.95 13.55
CA GLN A 44 12.46 19.52 14.23
C GLN A 44 12.03 19.17 15.65
N THR A 45 12.04 17.90 15.97
CA THR A 45 12.03 17.44 17.36
C THR A 45 13.19 18.16 18.06
N GLN A 46 12.87 19.15 18.88
CA GLN A 46 13.79 19.56 19.94
C GLN A 46 14.01 18.28 20.75
N GLY A 47 15.24 17.81 20.77
CA GLY A 47 15.63 16.59 21.45
C GLY A 47 15.19 16.58 22.91
N ASN A 48 14.09 15.97 23.15
CA ASN A 48 13.63 15.32 24.36
C ASN A 48 12.72 14.21 23.84
N ASP A 49 13.08 12.97 24.16
CA ASP A 49 12.37 11.73 23.84
C ASP A 49 10.95 11.68 24.49
N GLU A 50 10.11 12.64 24.21
CA GLU A 50 8.70 12.61 24.55
C GLU A 50 7.94 12.09 23.33
N TYR A 51 7.81 10.76 23.26
CA TYR A 51 6.89 10.09 22.36
C TYR A 51 5.49 10.57 22.70
N ILE A 52 4.75 11.07 21.72
CA ILE A 52 3.32 11.29 21.88
C ILE A 52 2.72 9.88 21.89
N GLU A 53 2.37 9.35 23.07
CA GLU A 53 1.46 8.21 23.14
C GLU A 53 0.24 8.58 22.30
N VAL A 54 0.04 7.86 21.19
CA VAL A 54 -1.21 7.96 20.42
C VAL A 54 -2.28 7.37 21.34
N ASN A 55 -2.96 8.25 22.05
CA ASN A 55 -4.10 7.85 22.85
C ASN A 55 -5.20 7.42 21.88
N ASN A 56 -5.36 6.11 21.67
CA ASN A 56 -6.36 5.49 20.80
C ASN A 56 -7.79 5.68 21.32
N GLU A 57 -8.06 6.77 22.01
CA GLU A 57 -9.37 7.09 22.53
C GLU A 57 -10.26 7.65 21.41
N ILE A 58 -11.39 6.98 21.17
CA ILE A 58 -12.39 7.45 20.22
C ILE A 58 -12.94 8.79 20.70
N LYS A 59 -12.81 9.79 19.83
CA LYS A 59 -13.32 11.16 20.05
C LYS A 59 -14.53 11.39 19.14
N PHE A 60 -15.25 12.47 19.39
CA PHE A 60 -16.45 12.80 18.63
C PHE A 60 -16.40 14.23 18.10
N LEU A 61 -16.80 14.42 16.85
CA LEU A 61 -17.03 15.73 16.27
C LEU A 61 -18.30 16.37 16.87
N GLU A 62 -18.55 17.65 16.57
CA GLU A 62 -19.74 18.38 17.06
C GLU A 62 -21.05 17.74 16.58
N ASP A 63 -21.07 17.10 15.42
CA ASP A 63 -22.22 16.38 14.86
C ASP A 63 -22.40 14.96 15.41
N GLY A 64 -21.51 14.52 16.30
CA GLY A 64 -21.50 13.20 16.91
C GLY A 64 -20.74 12.12 16.10
N THR A 65 -20.10 12.46 15.00
CA THR A 65 -19.29 11.50 14.21
C THR A 65 -18.07 11.06 15.02
N PRO A 66 -17.87 9.75 15.26
CA PRO A 66 -16.69 9.24 15.96
C PRO A 66 -15.44 9.29 15.09
N TYR A 67 -14.28 9.52 15.72
CA TYR A 67 -12.98 9.50 15.03
C TYR A 67 -11.83 9.09 15.95
N LEU A 68 -10.79 8.47 15.38
CA LEU A 68 -9.45 8.32 15.95
C LEU A 68 -8.52 9.38 15.36
N VAL A 69 -8.66 9.66 14.05
CA VAL A 69 -7.89 10.68 13.34
C VAL A 69 -8.82 11.86 13.03
N HIS A 70 -8.46 13.07 13.52
CA HIS A 70 -9.26 14.25 13.23
C HIS A 70 -9.32 14.51 11.71
N PRO A 71 -10.49 14.89 11.14
CA PRO A 71 -10.62 15.12 9.70
C PRO A 71 -9.60 16.10 9.10
N ASP A 72 -9.14 17.08 9.87
CA ASP A 72 -8.14 18.06 9.42
C ASP A 72 -6.75 17.43 9.17
N ASN A 73 -6.48 16.26 9.74
CA ASN A 73 -5.24 15.51 9.52
C ASN A 73 -5.37 14.53 8.33
N ILE A 74 -6.58 14.36 7.79
CA ILE A 74 -6.85 13.53 6.61
C ILE A 74 -6.83 14.43 5.38
N LEU A 75 -5.71 14.42 4.66
CA LEU A 75 -5.42 15.36 3.58
C LEU A 75 -5.97 14.88 2.24
N SER A 76 -6.27 15.83 1.34
CA SER A 76 -6.61 15.47 -0.04
C SER A 76 -5.38 14.95 -0.78
N GLY A 77 -5.48 13.79 -1.42
CA GLY A 77 -4.46 13.21 -2.29
C GLY A 77 -4.51 13.73 -3.74
N GLY A 78 -5.47 14.59 -4.06
CA GLY A 78 -5.69 15.16 -5.39
C GLY A 78 -6.89 14.54 -6.12
N PRO A 79 -6.93 13.22 -6.40
CA PRO A 79 -8.10 12.58 -6.97
C PRO A 79 -9.33 12.71 -6.05
N PRO A 80 -10.56 12.83 -6.60
CA PRO A 80 -11.76 12.74 -5.79
C PRO A 80 -11.99 11.28 -5.31
N LYS A 81 -12.98 11.07 -4.45
CA LYS A 81 -13.46 9.74 -4.08
C LYS A 81 -13.72 8.91 -5.35
N ASP A 82 -13.19 7.67 -5.37
CA ASP A 82 -13.17 6.76 -6.53
C ASP A 82 -12.52 7.34 -7.81
N GLY A 83 -11.74 8.41 -7.69
CA GLY A 83 -10.94 8.95 -8.78
C GLY A 83 -9.81 8.01 -9.23
N ILE A 84 -9.35 7.16 -8.31
CA ILE A 84 -8.60 5.94 -8.56
C ILE A 84 -9.60 4.80 -8.33
N PRO A 85 -10.18 4.21 -9.40
CA PRO A 85 -11.27 3.25 -9.24
C PRO A 85 -10.76 1.90 -8.76
N SER A 86 -11.38 1.33 -7.73
CA SER A 86 -11.14 -0.06 -7.32
C SER A 86 -11.60 -1.04 -8.41
N ILE A 87 -11.02 -2.24 -8.41
CA ILE A 87 -11.47 -3.36 -9.24
C ILE A 87 -12.41 -4.23 -8.38
N ASP A 88 -13.69 -4.27 -8.76
CA ASP A 88 -14.74 -4.96 -7.98
C ASP A 88 -15.21 -6.25 -8.66
N ASN A 89 -14.86 -6.45 -9.92
CA ASN A 89 -15.12 -7.65 -10.71
C ASN A 89 -13.83 -8.13 -11.37
N PRO A 90 -12.83 -8.59 -10.60
CA PRO A 90 -11.54 -8.95 -11.13
C PRO A 90 -11.64 -10.15 -12.08
N LYS A 91 -10.93 -10.07 -13.21
CA LYS A 91 -10.72 -11.17 -14.13
C LYS A 91 -9.30 -11.67 -13.97
N TYR A 92 -9.12 -12.96 -14.23
CA TYR A 92 -7.85 -13.62 -14.04
C TYR A 92 -7.42 -14.34 -15.30
N VAL A 93 -6.11 -14.46 -15.47
CA VAL A 93 -5.44 -15.24 -16.51
C VAL A 93 -4.48 -16.25 -15.87
N SER A 94 -3.99 -17.19 -16.66
CA SER A 94 -2.94 -18.12 -16.22
C SER A 94 -1.60 -17.39 -16.06
N ILE A 95 -0.66 -17.96 -15.30
CA ILE A 95 0.72 -17.49 -15.23
C ILE A 95 1.35 -17.45 -16.63
N GLN A 96 1.09 -18.46 -17.49
CA GLN A 96 1.63 -18.50 -18.83
C GLN A 96 1.15 -17.33 -19.70
N ASP A 97 -0.13 -16.95 -19.61
CA ASP A 97 -0.67 -15.81 -20.37
C ASP A 97 -0.14 -14.48 -19.81
N ALA A 98 0.05 -14.41 -18.49
CA ALA A 98 0.57 -13.22 -17.82
C ALA A 98 2.06 -12.97 -18.12
N ASP A 99 2.84 -14.03 -18.28
CA ASP A 99 4.28 -13.97 -18.58
C ASP A 99 4.58 -13.32 -19.96
N GLU A 100 3.57 -13.20 -20.83
CA GLU A 100 3.69 -12.48 -22.09
C GLU A 100 3.80 -10.95 -21.94
N TRP A 101 3.33 -10.40 -20.80
CA TRP A 101 3.24 -8.95 -20.61
C TRP A 101 3.77 -8.45 -19.25
N ILE A 102 4.05 -9.32 -18.28
CA ILE A 102 4.74 -8.94 -17.03
C ILE A 102 6.26 -9.10 -17.26
N ALA A 103 7.01 -8.05 -16.95
CA ALA A 103 8.47 -8.11 -17.05
C ALA A 103 9.08 -8.97 -15.95
N ASP A 104 10.18 -9.70 -16.25
CA ASP A 104 10.86 -10.60 -15.32
C ASP A 104 11.17 -9.96 -13.95
N ASN A 105 11.53 -8.68 -13.96
CA ASN A 105 11.91 -7.91 -12.75
C ASN A 105 10.76 -7.08 -12.17
N GLU A 106 9.55 -7.23 -12.68
CA GLU A 106 8.40 -6.51 -12.15
C GLU A 106 8.02 -7.04 -10.78
N LEU A 107 7.61 -6.14 -9.88
CA LEU A 107 7.04 -6.53 -8.61
C LEU A 107 5.57 -6.92 -8.79
N VAL A 108 5.18 -7.94 -8.06
CA VAL A 108 3.79 -8.39 -7.95
C VAL A 108 3.42 -8.59 -6.49
N LEU A 109 2.15 -8.41 -6.16
CA LEU A 109 1.61 -8.82 -4.88
C LEU A 109 1.10 -10.26 -5.04
N ALA A 110 1.46 -11.15 -4.11
CA ALA A 110 1.07 -12.55 -4.15
C ALA A 110 0.41 -12.96 -2.84
N LEU A 111 -0.79 -13.49 -2.94
CA LEU A 111 -1.57 -14.03 -1.82
C LEU A 111 -1.67 -15.54 -1.94
N LYS A 112 -1.28 -16.26 -0.89
CA LYS A 112 -1.57 -17.68 -0.68
C LYS A 112 -2.68 -17.79 0.37
N PHE A 113 -3.84 -18.26 -0.05
CA PHE A 113 -4.99 -18.35 0.84
C PHE A 113 -5.85 -19.59 0.52
N ASN A 114 -6.02 -20.49 1.50
CA ASN A 114 -6.84 -21.70 1.38
C ASN A 114 -6.57 -22.52 0.11
N ASP A 115 -5.30 -22.86 -0.13
CA ASP A 115 -4.79 -23.60 -1.31
C ASP A 115 -4.95 -22.85 -2.66
N GLU A 116 -5.38 -21.60 -2.64
CA GLU A 116 -5.43 -20.74 -3.81
C GLU A 116 -4.26 -19.74 -3.82
N ILE A 117 -3.74 -19.48 -5.01
CA ILE A 117 -2.72 -18.46 -5.23
C ILE A 117 -3.30 -17.40 -6.16
N ARG A 118 -3.28 -16.16 -5.69
CA ARG A 118 -3.66 -14.96 -6.47
C ARG A 118 -2.48 -14.02 -6.58
N ILE A 119 -2.31 -13.45 -7.76
CA ILE A 119 -1.19 -12.57 -8.07
C ILE A 119 -1.72 -11.28 -8.68
N TYR A 120 -1.27 -10.14 -8.16
CA TYR A 120 -1.72 -8.81 -8.54
C TYR A 120 -0.52 -8.00 -9.00
N PRO A 121 -0.32 -7.81 -10.33
CA PRO A 121 0.82 -7.06 -10.87
C PRO A 121 0.82 -5.61 -10.44
N HIS A 122 1.99 -5.09 -10.04
CA HIS A 122 2.12 -3.68 -9.65
C HIS A 122 1.66 -2.73 -10.76
N GLN A 123 1.92 -3.04 -12.03
CA GLN A 123 1.47 -2.23 -13.15
C GLN A 123 -0.05 -2.03 -13.22
N ILE A 124 -0.83 -2.91 -12.57
CA ILE A 124 -2.28 -2.77 -12.42
C ILE A 124 -2.59 -2.07 -11.10
N MET A 125 -1.94 -2.49 -10.01
CA MET A 125 -2.23 -1.99 -8.67
C MET A 125 -1.91 -0.50 -8.49
N VAL A 126 -0.92 0.04 -9.18
CA VAL A 126 -0.61 1.50 -9.16
C VAL A 126 -1.72 2.39 -9.75
N TRP A 127 -2.65 1.81 -10.53
CA TRP A 127 -3.76 2.52 -11.16
C TRP A 127 -5.10 2.31 -10.45
N HIS A 128 -5.19 1.31 -9.56
CA HIS A 128 -6.45 0.91 -8.94
C HIS A 128 -6.41 0.87 -7.41
N GLU A 129 -5.24 0.64 -6.83
CA GLU A 129 -4.95 0.62 -5.39
C GLU A 129 -5.77 -0.41 -4.60
N ILE A 130 -6.97 -0.80 -5.04
CA ILE A 130 -7.85 -1.74 -4.33
C ILE A 130 -8.45 -2.74 -5.32
N VAL A 131 -8.43 -4.04 -4.95
CA VAL A 131 -9.20 -5.10 -5.59
C VAL A 131 -10.13 -5.73 -4.54
N ASN A 132 -11.44 -5.70 -4.79
CA ASN A 132 -12.43 -6.41 -4.00
C ASN A 132 -12.75 -7.73 -4.68
N GLU A 133 -12.54 -8.85 -4.00
CA GLU A 133 -12.80 -10.17 -4.54
C GLU A 133 -13.31 -11.15 -3.49
N GLU A 134 -13.61 -12.36 -3.93
CA GLU A 134 -13.97 -13.50 -3.10
C GLU A 134 -13.05 -14.69 -3.44
N ILE A 135 -12.39 -15.24 -2.44
CA ILE A 135 -11.58 -16.45 -2.57
C ILE A 135 -12.14 -17.52 -1.64
N ASN A 136 -12.61 -18.63 -2.22
CA ASN A 136 -13.23 -19.72 -1.45
C ASN A 136 -14.34 -19.25 -0.48
N SER A 137 -15.22 -18.36 -0.98
CA SER A 137 -16.33 -17.76 -0.21
C SER A 137 -15.86 -16.85 0.95
N THR A 138 -14.60 -16.46 0.98
CA THR A 138 -14.10 -15.43 1.90
C THR A 138 -13.96 -14.11 1.14
N PRO A 139 -14.64 -13.06 1.58
CA PRO A 139 -14.53 -11.74 0.96
C PRO A 139 -13.19 -11.10 1.33
N ILE A 140 -12.38 -10.75 0.33
CA ILE A 140 -11.02 -10.22 0.50
C ILE A 140 -10.87 -8.89 -0.22
N ALA A 141 -10.20 -7.95 0.41
CA ALA A 141 -9.69 -6.73 -0.21
C ALA A 141 -8.16 -6.81 -0.32
N ILE A 142 -7.64 -6.72 -1.53
CA ILE A 142 -6.22 -6.50 -1.79
C ILE A 142 -6.02 -5.01 -1.92
N THR A 143 -5.11 -4.46 -1.14
CA THR A 143 -4.85 -3.03 -1.11
C THR A 143 -3.39 -2.73 -1.41
N TYR A 144 -3.14 -1.62 -2.09
CA TYR A 144 -1.79 -1.15 -2.38
C TYR A 144 -1.71 0.36 -2.29
N CYS A 145 -0.76 0.86 -1.51
CA CYS A 145 -0.42 2.28 -1.46
C CYS A 145 0.91 2.52 -2.18
N PRO A 146 0.92 3.02 -3.42
CA PRO A 146 2.16 3.24 -4.18
C PRO A 146 3.13 4.19 -3.47
N LEU A 147 2.62 5.23 -2.81
CA LEU A 147 3.45 6.17 -2.06
C LEU A 147 4.21 5.52 -0.92
N CYS A 148 3.65 4.47 -0.32
CA CYS A 148 4.20 3.76 0.83
C CYS A 148 4.98 2.50 0.46
N GLY A 149 4.84 2.02 -0.78
CA GLY A 149 5.32 0.70 -1.19
C GLY A 149 4.62 -0.44 -0.46
N SER A 150 3.42 -0.19 0.08
CA SER A 150 2.70 -1.05 1.01
C SER A 150 1.57 -1.81 0.33
N GLY A 151 1.70 -3.13 0.28
CA GLY A 151 0.65 -4.05 -0.17
C GLY A 151 0.12 -4.87 0.99
N ILE A 152 -1.19 -4.84 1.24
CA ILE A 152 -1.82 -5.54 2.36
C ILE A 152 -3.14 -6.16 1.90
N ALA A 153 -3.42 -7.38 2.36
CA ALA A 153 -4.70 -8.04 2.14
C ALA A 153 -5.53 -8.07 3.44
N TYR A 154 -6.83 -7.90 3.31
CA TYR A 154 -7.76 -7.91 4.43
C TYR A 154 -8.97 -8.78 4.13
N VAL A 155 -9.49 -9.48 5.15
CA VAL A 155 -10.86 -9.98 5.12
C VAL A 155 -11.80 -8.78 5.23
N ARG A 156 -12.63 -8.53 4.20
CA ARG A 156 -13.48 -7.34 4.11
C ARG A 156 -14.86 -7.54 4.79
N GLU A 157 -14.80 -7.98 6.03
CA GLU A 157 -15.96 -8.11 6.91
C GLU A 157 -15.90 -7.09 8.05
N VAL A 158 -17.01 -6.40 8.30
CA VAL A 158 -17.15 -5.43 9.37
C VAL A 158 -18.25 -5.87 10.34
N ASP A 159 -18.14 -5.49 11.60
CA ASP A 159 -19.17 -5.75 12.60
C ASP A 159 -20.26 -4.67 12.56
N MET A 160 -21.49 -5.10 12.37
CA MET A 160 -22.66 -4.25 12.42
C MET A 160 -23.60 -4.78 13.52
N ASP A 161 -23.50 -4.19 14.70
CA ASP A 161 -24.32 -4.58 15.87
C ASP A 161 -24.15 -6.06 16.27
N GLY A 162 -22.93 -6.57 16.25
CA GLY A 162 -22.59 -7.97 16.59
C GLY A 162 -22.84 -8.96 15.44
N VAL A 163 -23.09 -8.47 14.23
CA VAL A 163 -23.24 -9.29 13.02
C VAL A 163 -22.17 -8.91 12.00
N LYS A 164 -21.33 -9.86 11.62
CA LYS A 164 -20.37 -9.70 10.53
C LYS A 164 -21.09 -9.46 9.21
N LYS A 165 -20.72 -8.40 8.52
CA LYS A 165 -21.22 -8.04 7.19
C LYS A 165 -20.07 -7.80 6.24
N GLU A 166 -20.22 -8.35 5.06
CA GLU A 166 -19.32 -8.07 3.95
C GLU A 166 -19.49 -6.64 3.46
N THR A 167 -18.37 -5.97 3.14
CA THR A 167 -18.36 -4.68 2.48
C THR A 167 -17.31 -4.65 1.36
N GLU A 168 -17.42 -3.70 0.45
CA GLU A 168 -16.39 -3.37 -0.52
C GLU A 168 -15.67 -2.11 -0.08
N PHE A 169 -14.38 -2.00 -0.44
CA PHE A 169 -13.59 -0.81 -0.21
C PHE A 169 -13.35 -0.04 -1.51
N GLY A 170 -13.33 1.27 -1.40
CA GLY A 170 -12.94 2.19 -2.46
C GLY A 170 -11.88 3.17 -1.99
N THR A 171 -11.26 3.90 -2.92
CA THR A 171 -10.32 4.95 -2.62
C THR A 171 -11.07 6.23 -2.24
N SER A 172 -10.74 6.81 -1.11
CA SER A 172 -11.40 8.05 -0.65
C SER A 172 -10.86 9.31 -1.35
N GLY A 173 -9.73 9.18 -2.07
CA GLY A 173 -8.97 10.33 -2.58
C GLY A 173 -8.24 11.11 -1.50
N LYS A 174 -8.13 10.53 -0.30
CA LYS A 174 -7.49 11.15 0.86
C LYS A 174 -6.33 10.30 1.36
N LEU A 175 -5.45 10.95 2.12
CA LEU A 175 -4.26 10.38 2.73
C LEU A 175 -4.17 10.78 4.21
N PHE A 176 -3.62 9.89 5.02
CA PHE A 176 -3.17 10.15 6.37
C PHE A 176 -1.76 9.61 6.54
N ASN A 177 -0.82 10.41 7.04
CA ASN A 177 0.60 10.06 7.10
C ASN A 177 1.16 9.57 5.75
N SER A 178 0.76 10.24 4.64
CA SER A 178 1.13 9.85 3.27
C SER A 178 0.60 8.47 2.80
N ASN A 179 -0.18 7.78 3.63
CA ASN A 179 -0.79 6.49 3.35
C ASN A 179 -2.23 6.62 2.87
N LEU A 180 -2.66 5.70 2.02
CA LEU A 180 -4.02 5.61 1.49
C LEU A 180 -5.06 5.54 2.62
N VAL A 181 -6.03 6.43 2.58
CA VAL A 181 -7.27 6.30 3.34
C VAL A 181 -8.33 5.69 2.44
N MET A 182 -8.73 4.47 2.75
CA MET A 182 -9.84 3.79 2.10
C MET A 182 -11.18 4.25 2.67
N TYR A 183 -12.28 3.94 2.02
CA TYR A 183 -13.60 4.00 2.63
C TYR A 183 -14.37 2.69 2.37
N ASP A 184 -15.20 2.27 3.28
CA ASP A 184 -16.12 1.16 3.03
C ASP A 184 -17.43 1.66 2.39
N ARG A 185 -18.01 0.86 1.47
CA ARG A 185 -19.23 1.23 0.75
C ARG A 185 -20.50 1.00 1.53
N LEU A 186 -20.42 0.30 2.67
CA LEU A 186 -21.59 0.01 3.50
C LEU A 186 -21.99 1.22 4.37
N THR A 187 -20.98 1.87 4.99
CA THR A 187 -21.21 2.96 5.96
C THR A 187 -20.53 4.28 5.60
N ASP A 188 -19.68 4.29 4.58
CA ASP A 188 -18.83 5.42 4.21
C ASP A 188 -17.78 5.79 5.29
N THR A 189 -17.48 4.86 6.20
CA THR A 189 -16.41 5.03 7.19
C THR A 189 -15.06 5.03 6.50
N HIS A 190 -14.15 5.90 6.97
CA HIS A 190 -12.78 5.99 6.48
C HIS A 190 -11.85 5.06 7.26
N TRP A 191 -10.95 4.39 6.55
CA TRP A 191 -10.05 3.36 7.07
C TRP A 191 -8.61 3.65 6.71
N SER A 192 -7.68 3.51 7.66
CA SER A 192 -6.25 3.50 7.39
C SER A 192 -5.87 2.23 6.63
N GLN A 193 -5.28 2.36 5.43
CA GLN A 193 -4.90 1.18 4.64
C GLN A 193 -3.80 0.37 5.35
N ILE A 194 -2.82 1.01 5.96
CA ILE A 194 -1.71 0.32 6.61
C ILE A 194 -2.13 -0.41 7.89
N ASN A 195 -3.02 0.17 8.68
CA ASN A 195 -3.46 -0.42 9.95
C ASN A 195 -4.68 -1.33 9.82
N GLY A 196 -5.43 -1.23 8.70
CA GLY A 196 -6.74 -1.87 8.58
C GLY A 196 -7.75 -1.37 9.61
N GLU A 197 -7.56 -0.15 10.15
CA GLU A 197 -8.36 0.41 11.24
C GLU A 197 -9.29 1.51 10.73
N ALA A 198 -10.53 1.45 11.16
CA ALA A 198 -11.51 2.50 10.92
C ALA A 198 -11.15 3.75 11.73
N ILE A 199 -10.87 4.87 11.05
CA ILE A 199 -10.31 6.09 11.67
C ILE A 199 -11.31 7.25 11.77
N LEU A 200 -12.38 7.24 10.98
CA LEU A 200 -13.38 8.30 10.98
C LEU A 200 -14.71 7.79 10.41
N GLY A 201 -15.78 7.86 11.13
CA GLY A 201 -17.13 7.44 10.72
C GLY A 201 -17.74 6.40 11.66
N GLU A 202 -18.87 5.79 11.26
CA GLU A 202 -19.70 4.93 12.08
C GLU A 202 -18.93 3.75 12.71
N LEU A 203 -17.99 3.15 11.97
CA LEU A 203 -17.25 1.95 12.40
C LEU A 203 -15.92 2.27 13.09
N THR A 204 -15.66 3.53 13.45
CA THR A 204 -14.39 3.99 14.05
C THR A 204 -13.94 3.06 15.19
N GLY A 205 -12.68 2.63 15.14
CA GLY A 205 -12.05 1.73 16.11
C GLY A 205 -12.15 0.24 15.75
N GLN A 206 -12.93 -0.14 14.72
CA GLN A 206 -12.89 -1.51 14.23
C GLN A 206 -11.60 -1.78 13.45
N LYS A 207 -11.15 -3.02 13.48
CA LYS A 207 -9.99 -3.50 12.74
C LYS A 207 -10.37 -4.65 11.83
N LEU A 208 -9.85 -4.63 10.61
CA LEU A 208 -9.96 -5.72 9.66
C LEU A 208 -8.97 -6.83 10.02
N GLU A 209 -9.34 -8.07 9.75
CA GLU A 209 -8.43 -9.19 9.80
C GLU A 209 -7.41 -9.10 8.67
N LYS A 210 -6.13 -9.00 9.02
CA LYS A 210 -5.01 -8.89 8.06
C LYS A 210 -4.56 -10.27 7.61
N LEU A 211 -4.34 -10.41 6.31
CA LEU A 211 -3.76 -11.59 5.68
C LEU A 211 -2.34 -11.27 5.20
N THR A 212 -1.45 -12.25 5.24
CA THR A 212 -0.09 -12.08 4.72
C THR A 212 -0.13 -11.96 3.20
N LEU A 213 0.34 -10.82 2.69
CA LEU A 213 0.50 -10.53 1.27
C LEU A 213 1.98 -10.31 0.98
N HIS A 214 2.52 -11.05 0.01
CA HIS A 214 3.93 -10.97 -0.33
C HIS A 214 4.14 -10.02 -1.51
N THR A 215 5.06 -9.07 -1.40
CA THR A 215 5.54 -8.29 -2.55
C THR A 215 6.83 -8.91 -3.05
N VAL A 216 6.80 -9.45 -4.25
CA VAL A 216 7.87 -10.31 -4.80
C VAL A 216 8.17 -9.96 -6.25
N VAL A 217 9.34 -10.38 -6.74
CA VAL A 217 9.72 -10.25 -8.15
C VAL A 217 9.07 -11.36 -8.96
N TRP A 218 8.44 -11.01 -10.10
CA TRP A 218 7.68 -11.92 -10.94
C TRP A 218 8.43 -13.21 -11.29
N SER A 219 9.60 -13.10 -11.94
CA SER A 219 10.36 -14.27 -12.38
C SER A 219 10.82 -15.19 -11.24
N GLU A 220 11.10 -14.61 -10.08
CA GLU A 220 11.52 -15.36 -8.89
C GLU A 220 10.34 -16.09 -8.25
N TRP A 221 9.17 -15.43 -8.20
CA TRP A 221 7.95 -16.02 -7.69
C TRP A 221 7.49 -17.21 -8.49
N ILE A 222 7.36 -17.06 -9.83
CA ILE A 222 6.84 -18.12 -10.71
C ILE A 222 7.77 -19.32 -10.81
N ALA A 223 9.07 -19.15 -10.59
CA ALA A 223 10.04 -20.26 -10.58
C ALA A 223 9.75 -21.27 -9.45
N GLU A 224 9.26 -20.81 -8.32
CA GLU A 224 8.94 -21.62 -7.14
C GLU A 224 7.43 -21.90 -7.01
N ASN A 225 6.59 -21.06 -7.62
CA ASN A 225 5.13 -21.13 -7.56
C ASN A 225 4.53 -21.12 -8.99
N PRO A 226 4.64 -22.22 -9.76
CA PRO A 226 4.22 -22.27 -11.16
C PRO A 226 2.69 -22.29 -11.35
N GLU A 227 1.95 -22.38 -10.29
CA GLU A 227 0.48 -22.41 -10.28
C GLU A 227 -0.07 -21.12 -9.65
N GLY A 228 -1.23 -20.69 -10.10
CA GLY A 228 -1.90 -19.50 -9.59
C GLY A 228 -2.67 -18.77 -10.68
N LEU A 229 -3.47 -17.81 -10.25
CA LEU A 229 -4.24 -16.94 -11.12
C LEU A 229 -3.72 -15.50 -10.99
N VAL A 230 -3.50 -14.86 -12.13
CA VAL A 230 -2.95 -13.50 -12.23
C VAL A 230 -4.07 -12.53 -12.61
N LEU A 231 -4.20 -11.44 -11.88
CA LEU A 231 -5.14 -10.37 -12.20
C LEU A 231 -4.88 -9.86 -13.62
N SER A 232 -5.93 -9.92 -14.45
CA SER A 232 -5.86 -9.56 -15.86
C SER A 232 -5.83 -8.05 -16.08
N GLN A 233 -5.16 -7.62 -17.16
CA GLN A 233 -5.27 -6.25 -17.68
C GLN A 233 -6.66 -5.94 -18.28
N GLU A 234 -7.53 -6.96 -18.48
CA GLU A 234 -8.91 -6.77 -18.93
C GLU A 234 -9.79 -6.27 -17.78
N THR A 235 -9.57 -5.06 -17.35
CA THR A 235 -10.42 -4.34 -16.40
C THR A 235 -11.50 -3.56 -17.14
N GLU A 236 -12.46 -3.00 -16.44
CA GLU A 236 -13.50 -2.12 -17.03
C GLU A 236 -12.98 -0.71 -17.32
N PHE A 237 -11.68 -0.46 -17.04
CA PHE A 237 -11.07 0.87 -17.08
C PHE A 237 -10.01 0.96 -18.17
N ASP A 238 -9.99 2.10 -18.86
CA ASP A 238 -8.95 2.44 -19.84
C ASP A 238 -7.75 3.05 -19.10
N ARG A 239 -6.72 2.23 -18.87
CA ARG A 239 -5.46 2.61 -18.21
C ARG A 239 -4.26 2.14 -19.03
N GLU A 240 -3.18 2.90 -18.97
CA GLU A 240 -1.94 2.56 -19.65
C GLU A 240 -1.08 1.64 -18.73
N TYR A 241 -1.52 0.37 -18.59
CA TYR A 241 -0.77 -0.62 -17.80
C TYR A 241 0.64 -0.80 -18.34
N GLY A 242 1.63 -0.95 -17.43
CA GLY A 242 3.05 -0.96 -17.76
C GLY A 242 3.72 0.42 -17.73
N VAL A 243 2.93 1.51 -17.63
CA VAL A 243 3.44 2.86 -17.35
C VAL A 243 3.09 3.23 -15.92
N ASP A 244 4.12 3.43 -15.08
CA ASP A 244 3.91 3.81 -13.67
C ASP A 244 3.67 5.34 -13.57
N PRO A 245 2.51 5.77 -13.05
CA PRO A 245 2.19 7.19 -12.91
C PRO A 245 3.03 7.92 -11.86
N TYR A 246 3.70 7.20 -10.96
CA TYR A 246 4.55 7.77 -9.90
C TYR A 246 6.00 8.02 -10.36
N GLY A 247 6.43 7.44 -11.50
CA GLY A 247 7.71 7.70 -12.16
C GLY A 247 8.91 7.49 -11.24
N SER A 248 9.71 8.56 -11.02
CA SER A 248 10.92 8.50 -10.19
C SER A 248 10.68 8.59 -8.68
N TYR A 249 9.43 8.64 -8.22
CA TYR A 249 9.10 8.80 -6.80
C TYR A 249 9.82 7.79 -5.90
N TYR A 250 9.93 6.55 -6.34
CA TYR A 250 10.51 5.45 -5.53
C TYR A 250 12.02 5.59 -5.27
N SER A 251 12.71 6.39 -6.07
CA SER A 251 14.15 6.67 -5.93
C SER A 251 14.45 8.08 -5.41
N ASP A 252 13.44 8.89 -5.13
CA ASP A 252 13.55 10.25 -4.62
C ASP A 252 13.35 10.27 -3.10
N GLU A 253 14.19 10.94 -2.35
CA GLU A 253 14.04 11.11 -0.89
C GLU A 253 12.80 11.89 -0.50
N ARG A 254 12.28 12.73 -1.41
CA ARG A 254 11.14 13.60 -1.14
C ARG A 254 9.86 12.78 -0.96
N LEU A 255 9.06 13.17 0.02
CA LEU A 255 7.71 12.69 0.22
C LEU A 255 6.72 13.70 -0.39
N PHE A 256 5.66 13.20 -1.03
CA PHE A 256 4.65 14.07 -1.62
C PHE A 256 3.71 14.69 -0.57
N PHE A 257 3.52 13.99 0.55
CA PHE A 257 2.62 14.41 1.60
C PHE A 257 3.31 14.37 2.96
N PRO A 258 2.88 15.21 3.92
CA PRO A 258 3.47 15.24 5.26
C PRO A 258 3.15 13.97 6.05
N ILE A 259 4.02 13.68 7.01
CA ILE A 259 3.90 12.61 8.00
C ILE A 259 4.12 13.16 9.40
N GLU A 260 3.52 12.54 10.41
CA GLU A 260 3.60 13.00 11.80
C GLU A 260 4.94 12.64 12.47
N ASN A 261 5.41 11.41 12.26
CA ASN A 261 6.66 10.92 12.85
C ASN A 261 7.71 10.70 11.76
N THR A 262 8.91 11.23 11.96
CA THR A 262 10.03 11.11 11.03
C THR A 262 11.25 10.52 11.73
N ASN A 263 12.04 9.78 10.99
CA ASN A 263 13.29 9.22 11.46
C ASN A 263 14.29 9.16 10.28
N ASP A 264 15.54 9.50 10.54
CA ASP A 264 16.62 9.59 9.56
C ASP A 264 17.65 8.44 9.65
N PHE A 265 17.34 7.37 10.38
CA PHE A 265 18.21 6.20 10.49
C PHE A 265 18.39 5.45 9.18
N LEU A 266 17.32 5.37 8.39
CA LEU A 266 17.32 4.75 7.08
C LEU A 266 16.91 5.79 6.04
N HIS A 267 17.27 5.53 4.77
CA HIS A 267 16.70 6.30 3.68
C HIS A 267 15.16 6.18 3.74
N PRO A 268 14.40 7.26 3.52
CA PRO A 268 12.94 7.22 3.67
C PRO A 268 12.27 6.08 2.90
N LYS A 269 12.82 5.69 1.76
CA LYS A 269 12.29 4.63 0.89
C LYS A 269 13.09 3.34 0.91
N ASP A 270 13.94 3.15 1.94
CA ASP A 270 14.46 1.82 2.21
C ASP A 270 13.30 0.88 2.52
N VAL A 271 13.34 -0.30 1.91
CA VAL A 271 12.31 -1.30 2.10
C VAL A 271 12.58 -2.07 3.38
N ILE A 272 11.55 -2.20 4.19
CA ILE A 272 11.58 -2.99 5.41
C ILE A 272 10.45 -4.02 5.44
N PHE A 273 10.66 -5.07 6.22
CA PHE A 273 9.61 -5.97 6.68
C PHE A 273 9.35 -5.66 8.14
N GLY A 274 8.19 -5.10 8.42
CA GLY A 274 7.78 -4.68 9.75
C GLY A 274 6.88 -5.71 10.41
N ILE A 275 7.12 -6.00 11.69
CA ILE A 275 6.24 -6.81 12.51
C ILE A 275 5.89 -6.07 13.80
N HIS A 276 4.78 -6.48 14.38
CA HIS A 276 4.42 -6.03 15.69
C HIS A 276 3.89 -7.19 16.52
N ILE A 277 4.38 -7.31 17.76
CA ILE A 277 3.98 -8.32 18.72
C ILE A 277 3.73 -7.61 20.04
N ASP A 278 2.49 -7.66 20.52
CA ASP A 278 2.01 -6.84 21.64
C ASP A 278 2.31 -5.34 21.41
N ASP A 279 3.12 -4.71 22.26
CA ASP A 279 3.49 -3.29 22.12
C ASP A 279 4.90 -3.10 21.53
N GLU A 280 5.52 -4.16 21.00
CA GLU A 280 6.85 -4.09 20.41
C GLU A 280 6.80 -4.15 18.88
N TYR A 281 7.49 -3.19 18.24
CA TYR A 281 7.59 -3.05 16.79
C TYR A 281 9.03 -3.29 16.35
N GLN A 282 9.22 -4.16 15.36
CA GLN A 282 10.52 -4.52 14.82
C GLN A 282 10.53 -4.40 13.31
N ALA A 283 11.57 -3.79 12.76
CA ALA A 283 11.79 -3.69 11.32
C ALA A 283 13.04 -4.49 10.90
N TYR A 284 12.89 -5.27 9.83
CA TYR A 284 13.98 -5.99 9.16
C TYR A 284 14.21 -5.34 7.80
N ARG A 285 15.40 -4.81 7.54
CA ARG A 285 15.72 -4.21 6.23
C ARG A 285 15.78 -5.29 5.16
N GLU A 286 15.13 -5.06 4.03
CA GLU A 286 15.12 -6.03 2.92
C GLU A 286 16.53 -6.39 2.45
N GLU A 287 17.43 -5.38 2.36
CA GLU A 287 18.82 -5.58 1.95
C GLU A 287 19.67 -6.38 2.95
N SER A 288 19.25 -6.46 4.22
CA SER A 288 19.94 -7.19 5.28
C SER A 288 19.50 -8.66 5.38
N LEU A 289 18.41 -9.03 4.73
CA LEU A 289 17.91 -10.40 4.70
C LEU A 289 18.42 -11.13 3.45
N GLU A 290 19.57 -11.80 3.59
CA GLU A 290 20.09 -12.66 2.52
C GLU A 290 19.17 -13.86 2.30
N ARG A 291 18.96 -14.24 1.04
CA ARG A 291 18.06 -15.34 0.67
C ARG A 291 18.59 -16.69 1.15
N GLY A 292 17.67 -17.51 1.68
CA GLY A 292 17.97 -18.84 2.20
C GLY A 292 18.78 -18.85 3.51
N ILE A 293 18.96 -17.68 4.13
CA ILE A 293 19.58 -17.58 5.46
C ILE A 293 18.48 -17.36 6.50
N VAL A 294 18.53 -18.17 7.56
CA VAL A 294 17.62 -18.05 8.70
C VAL A 294 18.24 -17.14 9.75
N TYR A 295 17.53 -16.08 10.07
CA TYR A 295 17.87 -15.16 11.15
C TYR A 295 16.99 -15.46 12.37
N ASN A 296 17.49 -15.16 13.57
CA ASN A 296 16.75 -15.36 14.82
C ASN A 296 16.64 -14.02 15.54
N ASP A 297 15.49 -13.76 16.13
CA ASP A 297 15.21 -12.55 16.91
C ASP A 297 14.27 -12.88 18.09
N ILE A 298 14.11 -11.92 19.01
CA ILE A 298 13.13 -11.99 20.09
C ILE A 298 12.38 -10.67 20.09
N VAL A 299 11.08 -10.72 19.82
CA VAL A 299 10.19 -9.56 19.80
C VAL A 299 8.97 -9.86 20.67
N GLY A 300 8.62 -8.96 21.59
CA GLY A 300 7.53 -9.18 22.55
C GLY A 300 7.75 -10.42 23.42
N GLY A 301 9.01 -10.80 23.67
CA GLY A 301 9.35 -12.04 24.40
C GLY A 301 9.13 -13.34 23.62
N ILE A 302 8.76 -13.26 22.34
CA ILE A 302 8.57 -14.40 21.44
C ILE A 302 9.84 -14.64 20.63
N GLU A 303 10.34 -15.87 20.64
CA GLU A 303 11.47 -16.27 19.80
C GLU A 303 11.01 -16.50 18.36
N LEU A 304 11.66 -15.82 17.42
CA LEU A 304 11.32 -15.82 16.00
C LEU A 304 12.44 -16.40 15.15
N SER A 305 12.05 -17.05 14.05
CA SER A 305 12.92 -17.32 12.92
C SER A 305 12.42 -16.53 11.70
N ILE A 306 13.33 -15.85 11.02
CA ILE A 306 13.06 -15.01 9.85
C ILE A 306 13.86 -15.56 8.68
N GLU A 307 13.21 -15.91 7.58
CA GLU A 307 13.86 -16.39 6.36
C GLU A 307 13.28 -15.68 5.14
N ARG A 308 14.15 -15.19 4.26
CA ARG A 308 13.76 -14.75 2.92
C ARG A 308 14.06 -15.87 1.92
N LEU A 309 13.02 -16.40 1.31
CA LEU A 309 13.11 -17.50 0.34
C LEU A 309 13.65 -17.03 -1.01
N ASN A 310 14.01 -17.97 -1.90
CA ASN A 310 14.41 -17.67 -3.26
C ASN A 310 13.28 -17.04 -4.10
N SER A 311 12.03 -17.41 -3.80
CA SER A 311 10.83 -16.79 -4.37
C SER A 311 10.65 -15.30 -3.99
N GLY A 312 11.44 -14.78 -3.05
CA GLY A 312 11.30 -13.45 -2.49
C GLY A 312 10.36 -13.36 -1.29
N GLU A 313 9.59 -14.40 -0.99
CA GLU A 313 8.74 -14.46 0.20
C GLU A 313 9.58 -14.33 1.47
N VAL A 314 9.04 -13.64 2.45
CA VAL A 314 9.59 -13.65 3.81
C VAL A 314 8.69 -14.51 4.68
N ILE A 315 9.29 -15.44 5.39
CA ILE A 315 8.62 -16.30 6.37
C ILE A 315 9.12 -15.92 7.75
N ILE A 316 8.21 -15.54 8.62
CA ILE A 316 8.50 -15.24 10.03
C ILE A 316 7.69 -16.21 10.88
N LEU A 317 8.37 -17.04 11.67
CA LEU A 317 7.72 -18.05 12.48
C LEU A 317 8.03 -17.84 13.96
N ASN A 318 7.03 -18.03 14.79
CA ASN A 318 7.25 -18.31 16.20
C ASN A 318 7.94 -19.68 16.31
N THR A 319 9.15 -19.74 16.87
CA THR A 319 9.96 -20.96 16.90
C THR A 319 9.36 -22.05 17.79
N GLN A 320 8.50 -21.67 18.75
CA GLN A 320 7.89 -22.60 19.70
C GLN A 320 6.58 -23.19 19.17
N THR A 321 5.70 -22.34 18.60
CA THR A 321 4.38 -22.76 18.10
C THR A 321 4.38 -23.15 16.64
N GLN A 322 5.39 -22.72 15.88
CA GLN A 322 5.49 -22.83 14.42
C GLN A 322 4.40 -22.05 13.68
N GLU A 323 3.72 -21.14 14.36
CA GLU A 323 2.74 -20.24 13.75
C GLU A 323 3.47 -19.13 12.99
N GLN A 324 2.92 -18.78 11.83
CA GLN A 324 3.45 -17.69 11.02
C GLN A 324 3.01 -16.35 11.61
N ILE A 325 3.96 -15.44 11.76
CA ILE A 325 3.72 -14.06 12.16
C ILE A 325 3.51 -13.24 10.87
N ALA A 326 2.39 -12.54 10.80
CA ALA A 326 2.12 -11.61 9.71
C ALA A 326 3.09 -10.42 9.76
N TYR A 327 3.50 -9.99 8.60
CA TYR A 327 4.36 -8.83 8.44
C TYR A 327 3.81 -7.88 7.39
N GLU A 328 4.35 -6.66 7.36
CA GLU A 328 4.10 -5.67 6.31
C GLU A 328 5.41 -5.37 5.59
N ARG A 329 5.34 -5.16 4.27
CA ARG A 329 6.47 -4.68 3.48
C ARG A 329 6.19 -3.24 3.07
N ASP A 330 6.96 -2.32 3.63
CA ASP A 330 6.77 -0.90 3.50
C ASP A 330 8.06 -0.17 3.19
N PHE A 331 7.94 1.08 2.74
CA PHE A 331 9.04 2.02 2.86
C PHE A 331 9.21 2.45 4.32
N TRP A 332 10.47 2.65 4.74
CA TRP A 332 10.81 3.02 6.11
C TRP A 332 9.99 4.19 6.64
N PHE A 333 9.88 5.28 5.86
CA PHE A 333 9.12 6.45 6.30
C PHE A 333 7.65 6.12 6.62
N SER A 334 7.04 5.26 5.80
CA SER A 334 5.64 4.89 5.97
C SER A 334 5.44 4.06 7.23
N TRP A 335 6.23 3.01 7.40
CA TRP A 335 6.19 2.20 8.61
C TRP A 335 6.42 3.03 9.87
N TYR A 336 7.49 3.86 9.88
CA TYR A 336 7.86 4.67 11.05
C TYR A 336 6.84 5.76 11.39
N ALA A 337 6.15 6.31 10.40
CA ALA A 337 5.10 7.30 10.62
C ALA A 337 3.95 6.78 11.50
N PHE A 338 3.65 5.49 11.42
CA PHE A 338 2.62 4.83 12.22
C PHE A 338 3.19 4.12 13.46
N ASN A 339 4.45 3.69 13.43
CA ASN A 339 5.10 2.88 14.45
C ASN A 339 6.42 3.53 14.93
N PRO A 340 6.37 4.70 15.61
CA PRO A 340 7.58 5.49 15.93
C PRO A 340 8.47 4.86 17.01
N THR A 341 8.01 3.82 17.71
CA THR A 341 8.79 3.06 18.69
C THR A 341 9.55 1.89 18.09
N THR A 342 9.48 1.72 16.75
CA THR A 342 10.11 0.61 16.04
C THR A 342 11.61 0.55 16.27
N THR A 343 12.10 -0.64 16.58
CA THR A 343 13.53 -1.00 16.58
C THR A 343 13.92 -1.62 15.23
N ILE A 344 15.21 -1.51 14.87
CA ILE A 344 15.73 -2.05 13.62
C ILE A 344 16.64 -3.23 13.93
N TYR A 345 16.35 -4.40 13.35
CA TYR A 345 17.18 -5.61 13.55
C TYR A 345 18.64 -5.39 13.15
N GLY A 346 19.55 -5.82 14.05
CA GLY A 346 21.01 -5.68 13.83
C GLY A 346 21.58 -4.28 14.06
N VAL A 347 20.75 -3.32 14.52
CA VAL A 347 21.19 -1.97 14.89
C VAL A 347 21.16 -1.86 16.43
N GLU A 348 22.33 -1.86 17.07
CA GLU A 348 22.41 -1.67 18.53
C GLU A 348 22.08 -0.22 18.91
N GLY A 349 21.18 -0.06 19.90
CA GLY A 349 21.08 1.22 20.62
C GLY A 349 19.75 1.97 20.53
N ARG A 350 18.67 1.29 20.23
CA ARG A 350 17.30 1.74 20.56
C ARG A 350 16.36 0.59 20.81
#